data_1d833d78ec45d5ffedbf0e4ce31c3518
#
_entry.id   1d833d78ec45d5ffedbf0e4ce31c3518
#
_cell.length_a   1.000
_cell.length_b   1.000
_cell.length_c   1.000
_cell.angle_alpha   90.00
_cell.angle_beta   90.00
_cell.angle_gamma   90.00
#
_symmetry.space_group_name_H-M   'P 1'
#
loop_
_entity.id
_entity.type
_entity.pdbx_description
1 polymer ?
#
loop_
_entity_poly.entity_id
_entity_poly.type
_entity_poly.pdbx_seq_one_letter_code
_entity_poly.pdbx_strand_id
1 'polypeptide(L)'
;SWQPGRPVSNKLRKLLQWLNCSDDTVTRLTFDVMRLNEGVEVAERKIELPTFDTVPLPPDAVKIADIVEFNKFSIAVVEYMAARHLNLDDTDYYWSPSLAYRDRLIVPFYYEGRIVGWTARTITADKKPKYLTETQPGFVYGLDEQGYNKVFAVVCEGQVDAIHIDGCALGGSEINDAQALLIDKLNKDIVVVPDRDKAGSKLVEQAIERGWGVSMPDWSQEVNDIGDAVDKYGRLYTLYSIASAAETSPLKIRLRAKKWFV
;
A
#
# COMPACT_ATOMS: atom_id res chain seq x y z
N SER A 1 -20.40 -1.35 13.42
CA SER A 1 -20.07 -2.63 12.74
C SER A 1 -20.93 -3.75 13.34
N TRP A 2 -21.57 -4.52 12.47
CA TRP A 2 -22.29 -5.72 12.88
C TRP A 2 -21.26 -6.84 13.11
N GLN A 3 -21.40 -7.56 14.22
CA GLN A 3 -20.57 -8.73 14.51
C GLN A 3 -21.42 -9.99 14.43
N PRO A 4 -20.96 -11.07 13.77
CA PRO A 4 -21.63 -12.37 13.78
C PRO A 4 -21.89 -12.83 15.23
N GLY A 5 -23.04 -13.46 15.48
CA GLY A 5 -23.41 -13.95 16.82
C GLY A 5 -24.05 -12.92 17.74
N ARG A 6 -24.20 -11.66 17.33
CA ARG A 6 -24.94 -10.65 18.10
C ARG A 6 -26.30 -10.35 17.48
N PRO A 7 -27.33 -10.05 18.30
CA PRO A 7 -28.63 -9.63 17.78
C PRO A 7 -28.47 -8.36 16.93
N VAL A 8 -29.30 -8.22 15.92
CA VAL A 8 -29.31 -7.08 15.00
C VAL A 8 -29.33 -5.78 15.79
N SER A 9 -28.29 -4.94 15.61
CA SER A 9 -28.16 -3.70 16.35
C SER A 9 -29.31 -2.73 16.06
N ASN A 10 -29.64 -1.89 17.03
CA ASN A 10 -30.67 -0.84 16.86
C ASN A 10 -30.36 0.11 15.67
N LYS A 11 -29.08 0.29 15.32
CA LYS A 11 -28.67 1.06 14.13
C LYS A 11 -29.08 0.36 12.84
N LEU A 12 -28.90 -0.95 12.75
CA LEU A 12 -29.29 -1.73 11.57
C LEU A 12 -30.83 -1.81 11.45
N ARG A 13 -31.56 -1.95 12.56
CA ARG A 13 -33.04 -1.87 12.54
C ARG A 13 -33.52 -0.53 12.01
N LYS A 14 -32.95 0.57 12.48
CA LYS A 14 -33.29 1.92 11.98
C LYS A 14 -32.94 2.10 10.52
N LEU A 15 -31.82 1.56 10.05
CA LEU A 15 -31.44 1.59 8.64
C LEU A 15 -32.44 0.82 7.77
N LEU A 16 -32.86 -0.38 8.19
CA LEU A 16 -33.87 -1.18 7.48
C LEU A 16 -35.23 -0.50 7.44
N GLN A 17 -35.65 0.17 8.51
CA GLN A 17 -36.84 1.02 8.54
C GLN A 17 -36.72 2.23 7.62
N TRP A 18 -35.55 2.85 7.56
CA TRP A 18 -35.26 3.95 6.61
C TRP A 18 -35.35 3.52 5.16
N LEU A 19 -35.03 2.26 4.87
CA LEU A 19 -35.15 1.63 3.55
C LEU A 19 -36.59 1.14 3.27
N ASN A 20 -37.57 1.56 4.07
CA ASN A 20 -38.98 1.17 3.97
C ASN A 20 -39.21 -0.35 4.07
N CYS A 21 -38.34 -1.10 4.75
CA CYS A 21 -38.59 -2.49 5.07
C CYS A 21 -39.71 -2.56 6.13
N SER A 22 -40.72 -3.41 5.92
CA SER A 22 -41.77 -3.63 6.91
C SER A 22 -41.18 -4.25 8.17
N ASP A 23 -41.79 -3.98 9.34
CA ASP A 23 -41.36 -4.57 10.62
C ASP A 23 -41.36 -6.10 10.61
N ASP A 24 -42.27 -6.71 9.85
CA ASP A 24 -42.32 -8.14 9.63
C ASP A 24 -41.10 -8.66 8.86
N THR A 25 -40.67 -7.95 7.84
CA THR A 25 -39.44 -8.24 7.08
C THR A 25 -38.19 -8.10 7.97
N VAL A 26 -38.12 -7.03 8.77
CA VAL A 26 -36.99 -6.79 9.71
C VAL A 26 -36.95 -7.93 10.76
N THR A 27 -38.07 -8.33 11.25
CA THR A 27 -38.18 -9.44 12.24
C THR A 27 -37.75 -10.76 11.61
N ARG A 28 -38.22 -11.09 10.41
CA ARG A 28 -37.86 -12.31 9.69
C ARG A 28 -36.38 -12.38 9.39
N LEU A 29 -35.79 -11.29 8.88
CA LEU A 29 -34.34 -11.21 8.63
C LEU A 29 -33.54 -11.39 9.93
N THR A 30 -34.03 -10.85 11.04
CA THR A 30 -33.40 -11.01 12.35
C THR A 30 -33.39 -12.48 12.78
N PHE A 31 -34.51 -13.20 12.59
CA PHE A 31 -34.60 -14.63 12.89
C PHE A 31 -33.76 -15.49 11.95
N ASP A 32 -33.71 -15.16 10.65
CA ASP A 32 -32.90 -15.89 9.67
C ASP A 32 -31.41 -15.74 10.00
N VAL A 33 -30.95 -14.55 10.39
CA VAL A 33 -29.58 -14.31 10.85
C VAL A 33 -29.27 -15.09 12.15
N MET A 34 -30.22 -15.15 13.11
CA MET A 34 -30.05 -15.96 14.32
C MET A 34 -29.95 -17.46 13.99
N ARG A 35 -30.78 -17.97 13.09
CA ARG A 35 -30.74 -19.36 12.62
C ARG A 35 -29.44 -19.73 11.92
N LEU A 36 -28.93 -18.85 11.09
CA LEU A 36 -27.62 -19.02 10.42
C LEU A 36 -26.49 -19.09 11.45
N ASN A 37 -26.62 -18.38 12.57
CA ASN A 37 -25.61 -18.38 13.63
C ASN A 37 -25.68 -19.59 14.56
N GLU A 38 -26.84 -20.25 14.72
CA GLU A 38 -26.99 -21.45 15.55
C GLU A 38 -26.33 -22.70 14.93
N GLY A 39 -26.02 -22.68 13.63
CA GLY A 39 -25.41 -23.81 12.90
C GLY A 39 -23.94 -23.60 12.51
N VAL A 40 -23.36 -22.45 12.79
CA VAL A 40 -21.97 -22.14 12.45
C VAL A 40 -21.22 -21.90 13.77
N GLU A 41 -20.48 -22.90 14.25
CA GLU A 41 -19.28 -22.60 15.02
C GLU A 41 -18.35 -21.82 14.11
N VAL A 42 -18.50 -20.49 14.13
CA VAL A 42 -17.47 -19.60 13.60
C VAL A 42 -16.31 -19.77 14.57
N ALA A 43 -15.41 -20.71 14.24
CA ALA A 43 -14.07 -20.65 14.80
C ALA A 43 -13.61 -19.21 14.53
N GLU A 44 -13.59 -18.36 15.55
CA GLU A 44 -12.89 -17.10 15.53
C GLU A 44 -11.45 -17.47 15.18
N ARG A 45 -11.10 -17.44 13.88
CA ARG A 45 -9.70 -17.35 13.51
C ARG A 45 -9.23 -16.05 14.14
N LYS A 46 -8.59 -16.14 15.30
CA LYS A 46 -7.71 -15.08 15.78
C LYS A 46 -6.68 -14.90 14.69
N ILE A 47 -6.94 -13.97 13.79
CA ILE A 47 -5.95 -13.57 12.81
C ILE A 47 -4.94 -12.81 13.62
N GLU A 48 -3.84 -13.48 13.96
CA GLU A 48 -2.71 -12.85 14.65
C GLU A 48 -2.03 -11.91 13.66
N LEU A 49 -1.72 -10.70 14.13
CA LEU A 49 -0.94 -9.76 13.33
C LEU A 49 0.42 -10.38 13.03
N PRO A 50 0.94 -10.24 11.81
CA PRO A 50 2.28 -10.71 11.51
C PRO A 50 3.29 -9.98 12.39
N THR A 51 4.28 -10.71 12.86
CA THR A 51 5.45 -10.18 13.56
C THR A 51 6.65 -10.27 12.64
N PHE A 52 7.55 -9.31 12.76
CA PHE A 52 8.73 -9.26 11.90
C PHE A 52 10.01 -9.24 12.75
N ASP A 53 10.96 -10.05 12.35
CA ASP A 53 12.29 -10.08 12.96
C ASP A 53 13.15 -8.92 12.43
N THR A 54 14.10 -8.46 13.25
CA THR A 54 15.08 -7.48 12.81
C THR A 54 16.05 -8.11 11.80
N VAL A 55 16.26 -7.42 10.68
CA VAL A 55 17.15 -7.87 9.60
C VAL A 55 18.31 -6.89 9.46
N PRO A 56 19.57 -7.37 9.39
CA PRO A 56 20.71 -6.48 9.15
C PRO A 56 20.66 -5.91 7.72
N LEU A 57 21.10 -4.66 7.58
CA LEU A 57 21.35 -4.08 6.27
C LEU A 57 22.49 -4.82 5.54
N PRO A 58 22.62 -4.63 4.22
CA PRO A 58 23.75 -5.14 3.46
C PRO A 58 25.09 -4.82 4.09
N PRO A 59 26.13 -5.66 3.90
CA PRO A 59 27.45 -5.42 4.45
C PRO A 59 27.96 -4.01 4.14
N ASP A 60 28.60 -3.38 5.12
CA ASP A 60 29.19 -2.02 5.02
C ASP A 60 28.19 -0.92 4.57
N ALA A 61 26.89 -1.13 4.77
CA ALA A 61 25.89 -0.13 4.45
C ALA A 61 26.04 1.11 5.35
N VAL A 62 26.11 2.27 4.73
CA VAL A 62 26.22 3.58 5.38
C VAL A 62 25.01 4.41 4.99
N LYS A 63 24.42 5.12 5.93
CA LYS A 63 23.35 6.08 5.64
C LYS A 63 23.90 7.20 4.73
N ILE A 64 23.22 7.49 3.63
CA ILE A 64 23.70 8.45 2.62
C ILE A 64 23.90 9.84 3.25
N ALA A 65 23.02 10.25 4.15
CA ALA A 65 23.14 11.50 4.89
C ALA A 65 24.40 11.60 5.76
N ASP A 66 25.01 10.48 6.15
CA ASP A 66 26.18 10.43 7.03
C ASP A 66 27.50 10.25 6.26
N ILE A 67 27.46 10.20 4.92
CA ILE A 67 28.67 10.04 4.10
C ILE A 67 29.46 11.35 4.12
N VAL A 68 30.65 11.31 4.71
CA VAL A 68 31.57 12.46 4.78
C VAL A 68 32.37 12.62 3.48
N GLU A 69 32.85 11.50 2.92
CA GLU A 69 33.64 11.49 1.70
C GLU A 69 32.94 10.68 0.61
N PHE A 70 32.52 11.37 -0.43
CA PHE A 70 31.87 10.74 -1.56
C PHE A 70 32.89 10.23 -2.58
N ASN A 71 32.65 9.05 -3.11
CA ASN A 71 33.38 8.48 -4.24
C ASN A 71 32.47 8.42 -5.48
N LYS A 72 33.04 8.03 -6.63
CA LYS A 72 32.28 7.99 -7.90
C LYS A 72 31.00 7.14 -7.85
N PHE A 73 30.94 6.10 -7.00
CA PHE A 73 29.77 5.23 -6.91
C PHE A 73 28.69 5.83 -6.01
N SER A 74 29.08 6.38 -4.86
CA SER A 74 28.12 7.06 -3.98
C SER A 74 27.57 8.34 -4.62
N ILE A 75 28.38 9.08 -5.38
CA ILE A 75 27.92 10.22 -6.19
C ILE A 75 26.85 9.77 -7.18
N ALA A 76 27.10 8.70 -7.95
CA ALA A 76 26.13 8.19 -8.93
C ALA A 76 24.81 7.78 -8.28
N VAL A 77 24.83 7.25 -7.03
CA VAL A 77 23.59 6.95 -6.28
C VAL A 77 22.84 8.23 -5.92
N VAL A 78 23.53 9.27 -5.46
CA VAL A 78 22.90 10.57 -5.15
C VAL A 78 22.34 11.24 -6.41
N GLU A 79 23.06 11.20 -7.51
CA GLU A 79 22.56 11.69 -8.82
C GLU A 79 21.30 10.92 -9.26
N TYR A 80 21.28 9.60 -9.07
CA TYR A 80 20.10 8.79 -9.33
C TYR A 80 18.91 9.18 -8.44
N MET A 81 19.15 9.43 -7.14
CA MET A 81 18.10 9.90 -6.22
C MET A 81 17.53 11.24 -6.69
N ALA A 82 18.41 12.20 -7.04
CA ALA A 82 17.98 13.49 -7.55
C ALA A 82 17.15 13.38 -8.84
N ALA A 83 17.60 12.53 -9.78
CA ALA A 83 16.89 12.27 -11.03
C ALA A 83 15.53 11.57 -10.82
N ARG A 84 15.31 10.97 -9.67
CA ARG A 84 14.06 10.29 -9.27
C ARG A 84 13.24 11.09 -8.25
N HIS A 85 13.60 12.35 -8.00
CA HIS A 85 12.93 13.22 -7.01
C HIS A 85 12.83 12.60 -5.61
N LEU A 86 13.84 11.78 -5.22
CA LEU A 86 13.93 11.18 -3.88
C LEU A 86 14.76 12.11 -2.99
N ASN A 87 14.15 12.61 -1.91
CA ASN A 87 14.81 13.52 -0.99
C ASN A 87 15.25 12.80 0.28
N LEU A 88 16.33 13.29 0.90
CA LEU A 88 16.85 12.72 2.15
C LEU A 88 15.87 12.85 3.34
N ASP A 89 14.90 13.75 3.22
CA ASP A 89 13.85 13.95 4.24
C ASP A 89 12.66 12.98 4.09
N ASP A 90 12.54 12.28 2.95
CA ASP A 90 11.41 11.36 2.72
C ASP A 90 11.55 10.08 3.54
N THR A 91 12.77 9.52 3.61
CA THR A 91 13.12 8.32 4.38
C THR A 91 14.64 8.20 4.51
N ASP A 92 15.11 7.27 5.32
CA ASP A 92 16.52 6.92 5.37
C ASP A 92 16.93 6.15 4.11
N TYR A 93 18.00 6.60 3.47
CA TYR A 93 18.62 5.89 2.35
C TYR A 93 20.02 5.45 2.71
N TYR A 94 20.40 4.29 2.21
CA TYR A 94 21.70 3.71 2.46
C TYR A 94 22.43 3.38 1.16
N TRP A 95 23.72 3.37 1.23
CA TRP A 95 24.62 2.92 0.19
C TRP A 95 25.70 2.01 0.81
N SER A 96 26.21 1.06 0.02
CA SER A 96 27.31 0.19 0.45
C SER A 96 28.43 0.14 -0.60
N PRO A 97 29.73 0.21 -0.18
CA PRO A 97 30.86 0.08 -1.10
C PRO A 97 31.06 -1.35 -1.60
N SER A 98 30.41 -2.31 -1.01
CA SER A 98 30.46 -3.74 -1.34
C SER A 98 30.12 -3.99 -2.81
N LEU A 99 30.83 -4.85 -3.50
CA LEU A 99 30.75 -5.09 -4.95
C LEU A 99 29.31 -5.38 -5.44
N ALA A 100 28.53 -6.09 -4.64
CA ALA A 100 27.15 -6.43 -4.96
C ALA A 100 26.19 -5.21 -4.89
N TYR A 101 26.53 -4.21 -4.07
CA TYR A 101 25.64 -3.10 -3.68
C TYR A 101 26.12 -1.71 -4.11
N ARG A 102 27.39 -1.53 -4.50
CA ARG A 102 27.98 -0.21 -4.79
C ARG A 102 27.25 0.61 -5.88
N ASP A 103 26.56 -0.09 -6.80
CA ASP A 103 25.75 0.53 -7.87
C ASP A 103 24.26 0.42 -7.54
N ARG A 104 23.87 0.50 -6.26
CA ARG A 104 22.49 0.36 -5.82
C ARG A 104 22.15 1.38 -4.75
N LEU A 105 20.92 1.88 -4.82
CA LEU A 105 20.27 2.61 -3.74
C LEU A 105 19.60 1.58 -2.82
N ILE A 106 19.91 1.62 -1.52
CA ILE A 106 19.35 0.74 -0.51
C ILE A 106 18.27 1.52 0.26
N VAL A 107 17.06 0.97 0.28
CA VAL A 107 15.92 1.50 1.03
C VAL A 107 15.58 0.51 2.13
N PRO A 108 15.70 0.87 3.41
CA PRO A 108 15.33 0.02 4.52
C PRO A 108 13.82 -0.10 4.65
N PHE A 109 13.36 -1.19 5.23
CA PHE A 109 11.98 -1.45 5.58
C PHE A 109 11.82 -1.34 7.10
N TYR A 110 11.06 -0.35 7.54
CA TYR A 110 10.78 -0.13 8.96
C TYR A 110 9.45 -0.74 9.37
N TYR A 111 9.42 -1.32 10.56
CA TYR A 111 8.22 -1.72 11.26
C TYR A 111 8.41 -1.52 12.76
N GLU A 112 7.56 -0.72 13.37
CA GLU A 112 7.67 -0.32 14.78
C GLU A 112 9.08 0.22 15.12
N GLY A 113 9.63 1.06 14.23
CA GLY A 113 10.94 1.70 14.37
C GLY A 113 12.16 0.78 14.19
N ARG A 114 11.97 -0.49 13.81
CA ARG A 114 13.05 -1.46 13.59
C ARG A 114 13.18 -1.78 12.11
N ILE A 115 14.42 -2.02 11.66
CA ILE A 115 14.67 -2.49 10.29
C ILE A 115 14.33 -3.98 10.23
N VAL A 116 13.31 -4.31 9.42
CA VAL A 116 12.79 -5.67 9.23
C VAL A 116 13.02 -6.22 7.83
N GLY A 117 13.68 -5.45 6.98
CA GLY A 117 14.03 -5.81 5.61
C GLY A 117 14.62 -4.63 4.88
N TRP A 118 14.90 -4.80 3.60
CA TRP A 118 15.40 -3.75 2.73
C TRP A 118 15.23 -4.14 1.26
N THR A 119 15.29 -3.14 0.38
CA THR A 119 15.46 -3.34 -1.06
C THR A 119 16.65 -2.54 -1.56
N ALA A 120 17.43 -3.11 -2.46
CA ALA A 120 18.59 -2.48 -3.09
C ALA A 120 18.38 -2.41 -4.61
N ARG A 121 17.88 -1.27 -5.08
CA ARG A 121 17.59 -1.00 -6.49
C ARG A 121 18.86 -0.61 -7.23
N THR A 122 19.12 -1.25 -8.38
CA THR A 122 20.21 -0.81 -9.25
C THR A 122 19.94 0.57 -9.84
N ILE A 123 20.99 1.38 -9.87
CA ILE A 123 20.96 2.71 -10.52
C ILE A 123 21.30 2.66 -12.01
N THR A 124 21.74 1.49 -12.52
CA THR A 124 22.11 1.27 -13.91
C THR A 124 21.07 0.39 -14.60
N ALA A 125 20.68 0.76 -15.83
CA ALA A 125 19.62 0.07 -16.58
C ALA A 125 19.99 -1.38 -16.94
N ASP A 126 21.28 -1.65 -17.21
CA ASP A 126 21.75 -2.93 -17.72
C ASP A 126 22.03 -3.98 -16.64
N LYS A 127 22.10 -3.57 -15.37
CA LYS A 127 22.43 -4.46 -14.27
C LYS A 127 21.22 -5.28 -13.82
N LYS A 128 21.34 -6.60 -13.83
CA LYS A 128 20.33 -7.52 -13.34
C LYS A 128 20.83 -8.29 -12.11
N PRO A 129 19.94 -8.64 -11.18
CA PRO A 129 18.52 -8.26 -11.11
C PRO A 129 18.35 -6.77 -10.80
N LYS A 130 17.22 -6.18 -11.23
CA LYS A 130 16.88 -4.78 -10.97
C LYS A 130 16.81 -4.48 -9.47
N TYR A 131 16.30 -5.40 -8.69
CA TYR A 131 16.19 -5.33 -7.23
C TYR A 131 16.86 -6.53 -6.58
N LEU A 132 17.55 -6.29 -5.48
CA LEU A 132 17.91 -7.28 -4.46
C LEU A 132 17.09 -6.93 -3.23
N THR A 133 16.26 -7.85 -2.76
CA THR A 133 15.31 -7.54 -1.69
C THR A 133 15.38 -8.62 -0.62
N GLU A 134 15.46 -8.19 0.62
CA GLU A 134 15.27 -8.99 1.82
C GLU A 134 13.96 -8.54 2.46
N THR A 135 12.94 -9.38 2.42
CA THR A 135 11.61 -9.05 2.93
C THR A 135 10.99 -10.26 3.62
N GLN A 136 10.15 -10.00 4.59
CA GLN A 136 9.44 -11.04 5.34
C GLN A 136 8.00 -11.18 4.83
N PRO A 137 7.41 -12.38 4.85
CA PRO A 137 6.05 -12.61 4.38
C PRO A 137 5.03 -11.71 5.07
N GLY A 138 4.17 -11.09 4.29
CA GLY A 138 3.11 -10.22 4.83
C GLY A 138 3.54 -8.79 5.16
N PHE A 139 4.81 -8.43 4.93
CA PHE A 139 5.28 -7.07 5.15
C PHE A 139 4.62 -6.07 4.20
N VAL A 140 4.35 -4.86 4.72
CA VAL A 140 3.89 -3.69 3.98
C VAL A 140 4.85 -2.54 4.29
N TYR A 141 5.40 -1.92 3.25
CA TYR A 141 6.25 -0.74 3.39
C TYR A 141 5.42 0.50 3.78
N GLY A 142 6.00 1.40 4.56
CA GLY A 142 5.42 2.71 4.84
C GLY A 142 4.34 2.73 5.91
N LEU A 143 4.16 1.66 6.69
CA LEU A 143 3.16 1.62 7.77
C LEU A 143 3.49 2.59 8.91
N ASP A 144 4.77 2.69 9.28
CA ASP A 144 5.23 3.54 10.39
C ASP A 144 5.00 5.04 10.10
N GLU A 145 4.98 5.42 8.82
CA GLU A 145 4.76 6.78 8.34
C GLU A 145 3.27 7.18 8.28
N GLN A 146 2.35 6.23 8.55
CA GLN A 146 0.91 6.48 8.51
C GLN A 146 0.40 7.10 9.83
N GLY A 147 0.94 8.26 10.20
CA GLY A 147 0.58 8.98 11.44
C GLY A 147 -0.91 9.35 11.55
N TYR A 148 -1.34 9.73 12.74
CA TYR A 148 -2.74 10.06 13.07
C TYR A 148 -3.30 11.27 12.31
N ASN A 149 -2.43 12.13 11.78
CA ASN A 149 -2.79 13.30 10.99
C ASN A 149 -3.25 12.99 9.55
N LYS A 150 -3.04 11.77 9.06
CA LYS A 150 -3.50 11.34 7.75
C LYS A 150 -4.91 10.73 7.85
N VAL A 151 -5.84 11.22 7.03
CA VAL A 151 -7.23 10.73 6.99
C VAL A 151 -7.33 9.44 6.18
N PHE A 152 -6.57 9.34 5.10
CA PHE A 152 -6.53 8.16 4.23
C PHE A 152 -5.09 7.68 4.06
N ALA A 153 -4.95 6.39 3.73
CA ALA A 153 -3.68 5.78 3.38
C ALA A 153 -3.72 5.34 1.91
N VAL A 154 -2.74 5.79 1.14
CA VAL A 154 -2.58 5.33 -0.25
C VAL A 154 -1.76 4.06 -0.27
N VAL A 155 -2.22 3.05 -1.01
CA VAL A 155 -1.54 1.77 -1.18
C VAL A 155 -1.20 1.58 -2.66
N CYS A 156 0.06 1.28 -2.96
CA CYS A 156 0.58 1.03 -4.30
C CYS A 156 1.46 -0.23 -4.34
N GLU A 157 2.01 -0.54 -5.50
CA GLU A 157 2.82 -1.75 -5.68
C GLU A 157 4.27 -1.53 -5.22
N GLY A 158 4.89 -0.42 -5.65
CA GLY A 158 6.31 -0.15 -5.50
C GLY A 158 6.69 0.72 -4.31
N GLN A 159 7.83 0.43 -3.67
CA GLN A 159 8.33 1.23 -2.54
C GLN A 159 8.68 2.66 -2.94
N VAL A 160 9.25 2.86 -4.13
CA VAL A 160 9.60 4.21 -4.62
C VAL A 160 8.35 5.06 -4.81
N ASP A 161 7.28 4.45 -5.33
CA ASP A 161 5.99 5.12 -5.50
C ASP A 161 5.39 5.51 -4.16
N ALA A 162 5.46 4.61 -3.18
CA ALA A 162 5.02 4.90 -1.82
C ALA A 162 5.82 6.05 -1.17
N ILE A 163 7.15 6.09 -1.37
CA ILE A 163 8.00 7.18 -0.87
C ILE A 163 7.55 8.53 -1.45
N HIS A 164 7.27 8.60 -2.74
CA HIS A 164 6.84 9.84 -3.39
C HIS A 164 5.58 10.45 -2.81
N ILE A 165 4.71 9.64 -2.22
CA ILE A 165 3.39 10.09 -1.73
C ILE A 165 3.18 9.85 -0.23
N ASP A 166 4.22 9.48 0.52
CA ASP A 166 4.12 9.03 1.93
C ASP A 166 3.04 7.95 2.12
N GLY A 167 2.96 7.01 1.17
CA GLY A 167 1.99 5.93 1.14
C GLY A 167 2.55 4.62 1.66
N CYS A 168 1.79 3.54 1.39
CA CYS A 168 2.18 2.17 1.68
C CYS A 168 2.47 1.41 0.38
N ALA A 169 3.44 0.48 0.39
CA ALA A 169 3.69 -0.41 -0.73
C ALA A 169 3.60 -1.87 -0.35
N LEU A 170 3.03 -2.66 -1.26
CA LEU A 170 2.86 -4.11 -1.10
C LEU A 170 4.13 -4.89 -1.43
N GLY A 171 5.03 -4.31 -2.23
CA GLY A 171 6.19 -5.01 -2.77
C GLY A 171 5.85 -6.03 -3.86
N GLY A 172 4.65 -5.96 -4.40
CA GLY A 172 4.11 -6.81 -5.46
C GLY A 172 2.70 -6.41 -5.82
N SER A 173 2.12 -7.08 -6.81
CA SER A 173 0.81 -6.76 -7.39
C SER A 173 -0.37 -7.49 -6.77
N GLU A 174 -0.18 -8.14 -5.63
CA GLU A 174 -1.23 -8.89 -4.93
C GLU A 174 -1.23 -8.56 -3.45
N ILE A 175 -2.42 -8.48 -2.88
CA ILE A 175 -2.64 -8.27 -1.45
C ILE A 175 -2.87 -9.64 -0.81
N ASN A 176 -2.00 -10.05 0.09
CA ASN A 176 -2.28 -11.22 0.93
C ASN A 176 -3.03 -10.83 2.21
N ASP A 177 -3.59 -11.81 2.91
CA ASP A 177 -4.43 -11.56 4.10
C ASP A 177 -3.66 -10.91 5.25
N ALA A 178 -2.36 -11.22 5.42
CA ALA A 178 -1.51 -10.60 6.42
C ALA A 178 -1.28 -9.11 6.12
N GLN A 179 -0.99 -8.77 4.86
CA GLN A 179 -0.86 -7.38 4.42
C GLN A 179 -2.16 -6.60 4.59
N ALA A 180 -3.29 -7.19 4.17
CA ALA A 180 -4.59 -6.58 4.35
C ALA A 180 -4.89 -6.26 5.82
N LEU A 181 -4.61 -7.21 6.71
CA LEU A 181 -4.81 -7.03 8.14
C LEU A 181 -3.98 -5.86 8.71
N LEU A 182 -2.73 -5.72 8.29
CA LEU A 182 -1.86 -4.61 8.70
C LEU A 182 -2.38 -3.26 8.18
N ILE A 183 -2.84 -3.22 6.93
CA ILE A 183 -3.39 -2.01 6.31
C ILE A 183 -4.72 -1.64 6.99
N ASP A 184 -5.62 -2.58 7.23
CA ASP A 184 -6.90 -2.34 7.91
C ASP A 184 -6.70 -1.84 9.35
N LYS A 185 -5.62 -2.29 10.03
CA LYS A 185 -5.26 -1.83 11.38
C LYS A 185 -4.93 -0.34 11.43
N LEU A 186 -4.55 0.29 10.32
CA LEU A 186 -4.35 1.73 10.26
C LEU A 186 -5.62 2.51 10.62
N ASN A 187 -6.80 1.90 10.49
CA ASN A 187 -8.11 2.47 10.76
C ASN A 187 -8.34 3.79 10.01
N LYS A 188 -7.95 3.80 8.74
CA LYS A 188 -8.04 4.91 7.79
C LYS A 188 -8.87 4.50 6.58
N ASP A 189 -9.29 5.48 5.80
CA ASP A 189 -9.81 5.22 4.46
C ASP A 189 -8.65 4.75 3.57
N ILE A 190 -8.72 3.54 3.04
CA ILE A 190 -7.69 2.95 2.19
C ILE A 190 -7.99 3.26 0.73
N VAL A 191 -7.01 3.78 0.01
CA VAL A 191 -7.10 4.11 -1.42
C VAL A 191 -5.97 3.42 -2.17
N VAL A 192 -6.31 2.45 -3.00
CA VAL A 192 -5.35 1.73 -3.86
C VAL A 192 -5.12 2.51 -5.15
N VAL A 193 -3.87 2.70 -5.54
CA VAL A 193 -3.47 3.26 -6.84
C VAL A 193 -2.73 2.16 -7.61
N PRO A 194 -3.37 1.54 -8.61
CA PRO A 194 -2.76 0.46 -9.39
C PRO A 194 -1.84 1.02 -10.48
N ASP A 195 -0.75 0.32 -10.78
CA ASP A 195 0.04 0.56 -11.97
C ASP A 195 -0.80 0.27 -13.23
N ARG A 196 -0.50 0.92 -14.37
CA ARG A 196 -1.22 0.72 -15.64
C ARG A 196 -0.75 -0.51 -16.39
N ASP A 197 -0.81 -1.65 -15.73
CA ASP A 197 -0.45 -2.92 -16.34
C ASP A 197 -1.46 -4.02 -15.98
N LYS A 198 -1.20 -5.22 -16.48
CA LYS A 198 -2.07 -6.39 -16.23
C LYS A 198 -2.07 -6.79 -14.74
N ALA A 199 -1.00 -6.55 -14.03
CA ALA A 199 -0.88 -6.88 -12.62
C ALA A 199 -1.75 -5.94 -11.78
N GLY A 200 -1.72 -4.63 -12.07
CA GLY A 200 -2.56 -3.63 -11.40
C GLY A 200 -4.06 -3.90 -11.55
N SER A 201 -4.50 -4.53 -12.65
CA SER A 201 -5.92 -4.89 -12.79
C SER A 201 -6.39 -5.92 -11.77
N LYS A 202 -5.52 -6.82 -11.35
CA LYS A 202 -5.79 -7.81 -10.29
C LYS A 202 -5.87 -7.14 -8.92
N LEU A 203 -4.98 -6.19 -8.67
CA LEU A 203 -4.97 -5.40 -7.45
C LEU A 203 -6.28 -4.61 -7.27
N VAL A 204 -6.86 -4.08 -8.37
CA VAL A 204 -8.16 -3.39 -8.34
C VAL A 204 -9.29 -4.31 -7.87
N GLU A 205 -9.39 -5.53 -8.40
CA GLU A 205 -10.45 -6.47 -7.97
C GLU A 205 -10.26 -6.88 -6.50
N GLN A 206 -9.04 -7.11 -6.05
CA GLN A 206 -8.77 -7.40 -4.63
C GLN A 206 -9.14 -6.22 -3.71
N ALA A 207 -8.90 -4.97 -4.13
CA ALA A 207 -9.32 -3.79 -3.40
C ALA A 207 -10.86 -3.70 -3.28
N ILE A 208 -11.57 -3.97 -4.38
CA ILE A 208 -13.05 -4.00 -4.40
C ILE A 208 -13.59 -5.06 -3.43
N GLU A 209 -13.02 -6.27 -3.44
CA GLU A 209 -13.43 -7.36 -2.55
C GLU A 209 -13.25 -7.03 -1.07
N ARG A 210 -12.26 -6.20 -0.74
CA ARG A 210 -11.97 -5.74 0.62
C ARG A 210 -12.76 -4.49 1.02
N GLY A 211 -13.51 -3.89 0.09
CA GLY A 211 -14.24 -2.65 0.32
C GLY A 211 -13.35 -1.42 0.40
N TRP A 212 -12.12 -1.49 -0.12
CA TRP A 212 -11.20 -0.36 -0.21
C TRP A 212 -11.54 0.52 -1.41
N GLY A 213 -11.19 1.80 -1.32
CA GLY A 213 -11.26 2.72 -2.44
C GLY A 213 -10.14 2.45 -3.46
N VAL A 214 -10.38 2.84 -4.70
CA VAL A 214 -9.38 2.79 -5.77
C VAL A 214 -9.31 4.15 -6.44
N SER A 215 -8.11 4.61 -6.72
CA SER A 215 -7.87 5.84 -7.46
C SER A 215 -7.19 5.53 -8.79
N MET A 216 -7.79 5.99 -9.85
CA MET A 216 -7.29 5.94 -11.23
C MET A 216 -7.41 7.36 -11.79
N PRO A 217 -6.43 8.24 -11.51
CA PRO A 217 -6.46 9.63 -11.94
C PRO A 217 -6.41 9.75 -13.46
N ASP A 218 -6.92 10.85 -13.99
CA ASP A 218 -6.89 11.11 -15.43
C ASP A 218 -5.52 11.61 -15.90
N TRP A 219 -4.48 10.77 -15.67
CA TRP A 219 -3.14 11.01 -16.14
C TRP A 219 -3.02 10.68 -17.61
N SER A 220 -2.07 11.32 -18.31
CA SER A 220 -1.78 11.00 -19.70
C SER A 220 -1.37 9.54 -19.89
N GLN A 221 -1.52 9.02 -21.11
CA GLN A 221 -1.29 7.60 -21.42
C GLN A 221 0.15 7.13 -21.18
N GLU A 222 1.12 8.01 -21.22
CA GLU A 222 2.54 7.73 -20.97
C GLU A 222 2.90 7.61 -19.48
N VAL A 223 1.98 7.96 -18.57
CA VAL A 223 2.17 7.87 -17.12
C VAL A 223 1.60 6.54 -16.65
N ASN A 224 2.45 5.63 -16.24
CA ASN A 224 2.08 4.27 -15.90
C ASN A 224 1.95 4.02 -14.40
N ASP A 225 2.69 4.77 -13.59
CA ASP A 225 2.75 4.63 -12.14
C ASP A 225 2.82 6.00 -11.44
N ILE A 226 2.90 5.98 -10.13
CA ILE A 226 3.01 7.20 -9.31
C ILE A 226 4.34 7.92 -9.57
N GLY A 227 5.44 7.18 -9.76
CA GLY A 227 6.74 7.76 -10.07
C GLY A 227 6.71 8.56 -11.36
N ASP A 228 6.16 8.00 -12.44
CA ASP A 228 5.97 8.70 -13.71
C ASP A 228 5.08 9.96 -13.53
N ALA A 229 4.04 9.87 -12.67
CA ALA A 229 3.18 11.00 -12.39
C ALA A 229 3.91 12.12 -11.63
N VAL A 230 4.75 11.77 -10.67
CA VAL A 230 5.57 12.75 -9.93
C VAL A 230 6.61 13.39 -10.85
N ASP A 231 7.27 12.62 -11.69
CA ASP A 231 8.22 13.13 -12.68
C ASP A 231 7.57 14.14 -13.63
N LYS A 232 6.32 13.86 -14.07
CA LYS A 232 5.63 14.70 -15.05
C LYS A 232 4.89 15.89 -14.46
N TYR A 233 4.20 15.68 -13.34
CA TYR A 233 3.25 16.67 -12.79
C TYR A 233 3.70 17.27 -11.46
N GLY A 234 4.70 16.70 -10.82
CA GLY A 234 5.15 17.04 -9.49
C GLY A 234 4.30 16.38 -8.39
N ARG A 235 4.89 16.22 -7.21
CA ARG A 235 4.32 15.51 -6.04
C ARG A 235 2.94 16.04 -5.63
N LEU A 236 2.80 17.37 -5.50
CA LEU A 236 1.56 17.98 -5.02
C LEU A 236 0.37 17.72 -5.94
N TYR A 237 0.57 17.87 -7.25
CA TYR A 237 -0.48 17.59 -8.23
C TYR A 237 -0.83 16.10 -8.26
N THR A 238 0.17 15.23 -8.17
CA THR A 238 -0.03 13.77 -8.11
C THR A 238 -0.90 13.39 -6.92
N LEU A 239 -0.57 13.88 -5.72
CA LEU A 239 -1.38 13.65 -4.50
C LEU A 239 -2.81 14.18 -4.64
N TYR A 240 -2.97 15.41 -5.16
CA TYR A 240 -4.28 15.99 -5.41
C TYR A 240 -5.10 15.15 -6.40
N SER A 241 -4.49 14.70 -7.48
CA SER A 241 -5.16 13.89 -8.51
C SER A 241 -5.58 12.52 -7.97
N ILE A 242 -4.75 11.88 -7.14
CA ILE A 242 -5.08 10.63 -6.45
C ILE A 242 -6.28 10.82 -5.52
N ALA A 243 -6.24 11.83 -4.66
CA ALA A 243 -7.33 12.11 -3.73
C ALA A 243 -8.65 12.43 -4.46
N SER A 244 -8.58 13.23 -5.53
CA SER A 244 -9.76 13.65 -6.31
C SER A 244 -10.38 12.52 -7.13
N ALA A 245 -9.58 11.54 -7.55
CA ALA A 245 -10.03 10.40 -8.35
C ALA A 245 -10.45 9.19 -7.50
N ALA A 246 -10.26 9.24 -6.18
CA ALA A 246 -10.63 8.14 -5.29
C ALA A 246 -12.13 7.80 -5.40
N GLU A 247 -12.44 6.53 -5.56
CA GLU A 247 -13.79 6.01 -5.74
C GLU A 247 -13.97 4.74 -4.91
N THR A 248 -15.12 4.61 -4.25
CA THR A 248 -15.45 3.44 -3.41
C THR A 248 -16.55 2.57 -4.00
N SER A 249 -17.26 3.05 -5.03
CA SER A 249 -18.32 2.29 -5.69
C SER A 249 -17.73 1.23 -6.62
N PRO A 250 -17.95 -0.09 -6.38
CA PRO A 250 -17.41 -1.16 -7.22
C PRO A 250 -17.74 -1.02 -8.70
N LEU A 251 -18.98 -0.57 -9.02
CA LEU A 251 -19.39 -0.37 -10.39
C LEU A 251 -18.60 0.74 -11.07
N LYS A 252 -18.42 1.87 -10.39
CA LYS A 252 -17.67 3.00 -10.97
C LYS A 252 -16.18 2.68 -11.08
N ILE A 253 -15.60 1.97 -10.09
CA ILE A 253 -14.23 1.49 -10.15
C ILE A 253 -14.03 0.62 -11.40
N ARG A 254 -14.87 -0.39 -11.64
CA ARG A 254 -14.77 -1.27 -12.81
C ARG A 254 -14.98 -0.53 -14.14
N LEU A 255 -15.81 0.50 -14.18
CA LEU A 255 -15.97 1.33 -15.37
C LEU A 255 -14.72 2.17 -15.67
N ARG A 256 -14.06 2.72 -14.62
CA ARG A 256 -12.81 3.46 -14.77
C ARG A 256 -11.65 2.53 -15.14
N ALA A 257 -11.59 1.34 -14.56
CA ALA A 257 -10.56 0.33 -14.85
C ALA A 257 -10.52 -0.04 -16.34
N LYS A 258 -11.67 -0.10 -17.02
CA LYS A 258 -11.73 -0.33 -18.48
C LYS A 258 -11.02 0.75 -19.31
N LYS A 259 -10.88 1.97 -18.79
CA LYS A 259 -10.16 3.05 -19.45
C LYS A 259 -8.70 3.13 -19.00
N TRP A 260 -8.43 2.71 -17.77
CA TRP A 260 -7.13 2.77 -17.17
C TRP A 260 -6.17 1.74 -17.75
N PHE A 261 -6.64 0.54 -18.03
CA PHE A 261 -5.85 -0.60 -18.52
C PHE A 261 -5.94 -0.81 -20.06
N VAL A 262 -6.12 0.24 -20.82
CA VAL A 262 -6.18 0.20 -22.30
C VAL A 262 -4.82 0.40 -22.92
#